data_fcfe6070ce0aff41bebd86b7894ad999
#
_entry.id   fcfe6070ce0aff41bebd86b7894ad999
#
_cell.length_a   1.000
_cell.length_b   1.000
_cell.length_c   1.000
_cell.angle_alpha   90.00
_cell.angle_beta   90.00
_cell.angle_gamma   90.00
#
_symmetry.space_group_name_H-M   'P 1'
#
loop_
_entity.id
_entity.type
_entity.pdbx_description
1 polymer ?
#
loop_
_entity_poly.entity_id
_entity_poly.type
_entity_poly.pdbx_seq_one_letter_code
_entity_poly.pdbx_strand_id
1 'polypeptide(L)'
;MAGVAIRQYTIEGFRAYLIGQSGRHPKATVLHHCWRPNAAQYRGISTIRGIQSCHMAGAFPSGIAANVYCGCDGAIFNARPLSWQNWAHAYVERSWADCYEPARIIAGGDRAWFNTYGFGVETVGDFDVEDPTTSRAMATSLDVIALVHKLYTIPVERCFLHRDVAAKTCPGKRVSREWVHSQLRARLTSDIGGALKVVLLPGSQVIDCHPVIEQGTTRCDLRPLAEGLGYEVIAEHMSTQNKLYLRGGDTQ
;
A
#
# COMPACT_ATOMS: atom_id res chain seq x y z
N MET A 1 -1.00 24.72 -14.21
CA MET A 1 -1.59 24.14 -12.98
C MET A 1 -0.49 24.03 -11.92
N ALA A 2 -0.77 24.30 -10.65
CA ALA A 2 0.19 24.07 -9.58
C ALA A 2 0.37 22.57 -9.36
N GLY A 3 1.62 22.12 -9.14
CA GLY A 3 1.93 20.73 -8.80
C GLY A 3 1.37 20.36 -7.41
N VAL A 4 1.44 19.06 -7.08
CA VAL A 4 1.07 18.57 -5.75
C VAL A 4 2.04 19.12 -4.70
N ALA A 5 1.54 19.54 -3.54
CA ALA A 5 2.38 19.88 -2.40
C ALA A 5 3.03 18.60 -1.83
N ILE A 6 4.31 18.36 -2.18
CA ILE A 6 5.07 17.21 -1.68
C ILE A 6 5.40 17.41 -0.20
N ARG A 7 5.01 16.43 0.61
CA ARG A 7 5.29 16.37 2.06
C ARG A 7 5.93 15.01 2.39
N GLN A 8 6.71 15.00 3.45
CA GLN A 8 7.34 13.80 3.98
C GLN A 8 6.52 13.24 5.15
N TYR A 9 6.47 11.91 5.24
CA TYR A 9 5.72 11.18 6.26
C TYR A 9 6.54 10.03 6.86
N THR A 10 6.20 9.64 8.09
CA THR A 10 6.41 8.28 8.61
C THR A 10 5.33 7.35 8.06
N ILE A 11 5.42 6.04 8.32
CA ILE A 11 4.39 5.09 7.86
C ILE A 11 3.03 5.37 8.52
N GLU A 12 3.01 5.75 9.81
CA GLU A 12 1.79 6.11 10.54
C GLU A 12 1.19 7.41 10.00
N GLY A 13 2.03 8.41 9.76
CA GLY A 13 1.61 9.68 9.17
C GLY A 13 1.05 9.48 7.76
N PHE A 14 1.66 8.60 6.97
CA PHE A 14 1.17 8.27 5.62
C PHE A 14 -0.14 7.48 5.67
N ARG A 15 -0.32 6.60 6.65
CA ARG A 15 -1.60 5.93 6.91
C ARG A 15 -2.71 6.95 7.18
N ALA A 16 -2.47 7.90 8.06
CA ALA A 16 -3.44 8.97 8.35
C ALA A 16 -3.75 9.82 7.10
N TYR A 17 -2.73 10.14 6.31
CA TYR A 17 -2.89 10.83 5.03
C TYR A 17 -3.79 10.06 4.07
N LEU A 18 -3.56 8.74 3.88
CA LEU A 18 -4.38 7.91 2.98
C LEU A 18 -5.85 7.81 3.43
N ILE A 19 -6.09 7.68 4.74
CA ILE A 19 -7.46 7.63 5.30
C ILE A 19 -8.20 8.95 5.06
N GLY A 20 -7.49 10.08 5.11
CA GLY A 20 -8.06 11.40 4.84
C GLY A 20 -8.28 11.73 3.36
N GLN A 21 -7.85 10.84 2.43
CA GLN A 21 -8.03 11.07 0.99
C GLN A 21 -9.45 10.69 0.56
N SER A 22 -10.11 11.63 -0.12
CA SER A 22 -11.27 11.32 -0.95
C SER A 22 -10.81 10.82 -2.32
N GLY A 23 -11.56 9.91 -2.95
CA GLY A 23 -11.25 9.45 -4.29
C GLY A 23 -11.46 7.96 -4.49
N ARG A 24 -10.77 7.42 -5.49
CA ARG A 24 -10.90 6.00 -5.86
C ARG A 24 -10.16 5.11 -4.87
N HIS A 25 -10.81 4.03 -4.50
CA HIS A 25 -10.15 2.98 -3.72
C HIS A 25 -9.25 2.15 -4.66
N PRO A 26 -7.96 2.03 -4.37
CA PRO A 26 -7.07 1.14 -5.10
C PRO A 26 -7.56 -0.30 -5.08
N LYS A 27 -7.39 -1.00 -6.21
CA LYS A 27 -7.72 -2.43 -6.35
C LYS A 27 -6.49 -3.28 -6.61
N ALA A 28 -5.36 -2.64 -6.82
CA ALA A 28 -4.04 -3.24 -7.01
C ALA A 28 -2.96 -2.26 -6.61
N THR A 29 -1.75 -2.74 -6.38
CA THR A 29 -0.54 -1.90 -6.29
C THR A 29 0.40 -2.21 -7.44
N VAL A 30 1.19 -1.22 -7.85
CA VAL A 30 2.23 -1.38 -8.86
C VAL A 30 3.53 -0.82 -8.33
N LEU A 31 4.53 -1.70 -8.22
CA LEU A 31 5.87 -1.36 -7.75
C LEU A 31 6.73 -0.88 -8.91
N HIS A 32 7.36 0.27 -8.72
CA HIS A 32 8.29 0.91 -9.63
C HIS A 32 9.64 1.18 -8.99
N HIS A 33 10.64 1.47 -9.82
CA HIS A 33 11.86 2.15 -9.42
C HIS A 33 12.09 3.40 -10.27
N CYS A 34 12.71 4.41 -9.68
CA CYS A 34 13.00 5.65 -10.39
C CYS A 34 14.08 5.48 -11.47
N TRP A 35 14.90 4.41 -11.38
CA TRP A 35 16.12 4.22 -12.16
C TRP A 35 17.10 5.39 -11.99
N ARG A 36 16.65 6.60 -12.28
CA ARG A 36 17.32 7.88 -11.97
C ARG A 36 16.29 8.89 -11.44
N PRO A 37 16.54 9.54 -10.29
CA PRO A 37 17.75 9.40 -9.44
C PRO A 37 17.86 8.02 -8.79
N ASN A 38 19.11 7.50 -8.74
CA ASN A 38 19.47 6.31 -7.97
C ASN A 38 19.84 6.67 -6.52
N ALA A 39 20.28 5.69 -5.72
CA ALA A 39 20.59 5.92 -4.30
C ALA A 39 21.71 6.97 -4.11
N ALA A 40 22.74 6.98 -4.95
CA ALA A 40 23.85 7.93 -4.87
C ALA A 40 23.43 9.38 -5.20
N GLN A 41 22.37 9.53 -5.98
CA GLN A 41 21.83 10.82 -6.43
C GLN A 41 20.74 11.36 -5.52
N TYR A 42 20.25 10.56 -4.57
CA TYR A 42 19.18 10.94 -3.67
C TYR A 42 19.58 12.08 -2.71
N ARG A 43 18.72 13.06 -2.55
CA ARG A 43 18.90 14.26 -1.71
C ARG A 43 17.61 14.63 -0.95
N GLY A 44 16.92 13.61 -0.40
CA GLY A 44 15.69 13.82 0.35
C GLY A 44 14.55 14.39 -0.50
N ILE A 45 13.73 15.24 0.11
CA ILE A 45 12.55 15.86 -0.52
C ILE A 45 12.88 16.65 -1.80
N SER A 46 14.09 17.22 -1.90
CA SER A 46 14.52 17.97 -3.08
C SER A 46 14.59 17.09 -4.33
N THR A 47 14.96 15.81 -4.17
CA THR A 47 14.93 14.82 -5.23
C THR A 47 13.51 14.61 -5.77
N ILE A 48 12.53 14.45 -4.88
CA ILE A 48 11.14 14.20 -5.29
C ILE A 48 10.52 15.45 -5.93
N ARG A 49 10.84 16.64 -5.43
CA ARG A 49 10.45 17.90 -6.07
C ARG A 49 11.07 18.07 -7.45
N GLY A 50 12.33 17.64 -7.63
CA GLY A 50 13.00 17.61 -8.93
C GLY A 50 12.32 16.69 -9.93
N ILE A 51 11.93 15.47 -9.49
CA ILE A 51 11.14 14.54 -10.29
C ILE A 51 9.81 15.18 -10.70
N GLN A 52 9.10 15.81 -9.75
CA GLN A 52 7.85 16.50 -10.05
C GLN A 52 8.04 17.58 -11.10
N SER A 53 9.06 18.42 -10.96
CA SER A 53 9.36 19.50 -11.92
C SER A 53 9.66 18.95 -13.31
N CYS A 54 10.45 17.87 -13.39
CA CYS A 54 10.74 17.17 -14.65
C CYS A 54 9.47 16.61 -15.30
N HIS A 55 8.60 15.97 -14.52
CA HIS A 55 7.33 15.44 -15.01
C HIS A 55 6.41 16.54 -15.54
N MET A 56 6.33 17.65 -14.83
CA MET A 56 5.49 18.81 -15.22
C MET A 56 6.01 19.53 -16.46
N ALA A 57 7.32 19.55 -16.66
CA ALA A 57 7.93 20.13 -17.87
C ALA A 57 7.78 19.22 -19.11
N GLY A 58 7.50 17.93 -18.91
CA GLY A 58 7.41 16.92 -19.95
C GLY A 58 6.02 16.34 -20.15
N ALA A 59 5.91 15.02 -19.97
CA ALA A 59 4.72 14.24 -20.30
C ALA A 59 3.53 14.39 -19.33
N PHE A 60 3.73 14.95 -18.13
CA PHE A 60 2.71 14.97 -17.08
C PHE A 60 2.45 16.37 -16.52
N PRO A 61 1.89 17.30 -17.31
CA PRO A 61 1.70 18.70 -16.90
C PRO A 61 0.78 18.85 -15.68
N SER A 62 -0.02 17.84 -15.34
CA SER A 62 -0.84 17.81 -14.12
C SER A 62 -0.05 17.43 -12.85
N GLY A 63 1.24 17.13 -12.94
CA GLY A 63 2.09 16.82 -11.79
C GLY A 63 2.84 15.50 -11.89
N ILE A 64 3.23 14.98 -10.72
CA ILE A 64 4.03 13.76 -10.58
C ILE A 64 3.22 12.49 -10.93
N ALA A 65 3.84 11.42 -11.47
CA ALA A 65 3.14 10.32 -12.10
C ALA A 65 2.52 9.32 -11.11
N ALA A 66 3.27 8.86 -10.11
CA ALA A 66 2.86 7.85 -9.15
C ALA A 66 2.17 8.45 -7.91
N ASN A 67 1.57 7.60 -7.05
CA ASN A 67 0.89 8.05 -5.84
C ASN A 67 1.85 8.38 -4.70
N VAL A 68 2.97 7.68 -4.60
CA VAL A 68 3.94 7.79 -3.51
C VAL A 68 5.35 7.53 -4.00
N TYR A 69 6.32 8.17 -3.35
CA TYR A 69 7.75 7.94 -3.54
C TYR A 69 8.40 7.57 -2.22
N CYS A 70 9.27 6.55 -2.24
CA CYS A 70 10.01 6.08 -1.08
C CYS A 70 11.51 6.38 -1.26
N GLY A 71 12.07 7.11 -0.30
CA GLY A 71 13.45 7.59 -0.33
C GLY A 71 14.45 6.64 0.31
N CYS A 72 15.74 6.79 -0.03
CA CYS A 72 16.81 5.95 0.49
C CYS A 72 17.06 6.12 2.00
N ASP A 73 16.54 7.17 2.61
CA ASP A 73 16.52 7.42 4.05
C ASP A 73 15.32 6.78 4.78
N GLY A 74 14.44 6.10 4.03
CA GLY A 74 13.20 5.53 4.55
C GLY A 74 12.04 6.53 4.62
N ALA A 75 12.20 7.72 4.08
CA ALA A 75 11.14 8.71 4.01
C ALA A 75 10.09 8.33 2.96
N ILE A 76 8.83 8.61 3.29
CA ILE A 76 7.68 8.43 2.42
C ILE A 76 7.21 9.81 1.97
N PHE A 77 7.05 10.02 0.67
CA PHE A 77 6.60 11.29 0.11
C PHE A 77 5.28 11.08 -0.63
N ASN A 78 4.24 11.84 -0.23
CA ASN A 78 3.02 11.87 -1.02
C ASN A 78 3.32 12.43 -2.41
N ALA A 79 2.56 11.94 -3.39
CA ALA A 79 2.65 12.43 -4.75
C ALA A 79 1.25 12.59 -5.33
N ARG A 80 0.85 11.81 -6.31
CA ARG A 80 -0.47 11.95 -6.93
C ARG A 80 -1.59 11.50 -5.98
N PRO A 81 -2.58 12.36 -5.66
CA PRO A 81 -3.67 11.99 -4.76
C PRO A 81 -4.60 10.93 -5.37
N LEU A 82 -5.34 10.20 -4.52
CA LEU A 82 -6.27 9.16 -4.96
C LEU A 82 -7.43 9.67 -5.84
N SER A 83 -7.76 10.95 -5.74
CA SER A 83 -8.77 11.61 -6.59
C SER A 83 -8.31 11.80 -8.05
N TRP A 84 -7.00 11.68 -8.33
CA TRP A 84 -6.43 11.83 -9.66
C TRP A 84 -6.08 10.48 -10.26
N GLN A 85 -6.32 10.33 -11.57
CA GLN A 85 -5.85 9.15 -12.30
C GLN A 85 -4.33 9.05 -12.26
N ASN A 86 -3.80 7.87 -11.97
CA ASN A 86 -2.37 7.61 -12.02
C ASN A 86 -1.84 7.63 -13.47
N TRP A 87 -0.57 7.96 -13.64
CA TRP A 87 0.06 8.01 -14.96
C TRP A 87 1.32 7.13 -15.04
N ALA A 88 1.63 6.40 -13.97
CA ALA A 88 2.88 5.66 -13.87
C ALA A 88 2.84 4.27 -14.48
N HIS A 89 1.66 3.66 -14.72
CA HIS A 89 1.58 2.23 -14.88
C HIS A 89 1.52 1.73 -16.32
N ALA A 90 0.65 2.26 -17.13
CA ALA A 90 0.42 1.71 -18.47
C ALA A 90 0.67 2.76 -19.53
N TYR A 91 1.67 2.52 -20.35
CA TYR A 91 1.82 3.19 -21.64
C TYR A 91 1.86 2.17 -22.78
N VAL A 92 1.38 2.59 -23.92
CA VAL A 92 0.86 1.80 -25.05
C VAL A 92 1.92 1.06 -25.87
N GLU A 93 3.18 1.01 -25.45
CA GLU A 93 4.29 0.51 -26.27
C GLU A 93 4.38 -1.02 -26.40
N ARG A 94 3.61 -1.76 -25.61
CA ARG A 94 3.59 -3.22 -25.65
C ARG A 94 2.24 -3.74 -26.08
N SER A 95 2.25 -4.83 -26.87
CA SER A 95 1.02 -5.60 -27.06
C SER A 95 0.48 -6.02 -25.70
N TRP A 96 -0.80 -5.74 -25.43
CA TRP A 96 -1.44 -6.18 -24.18
C TRP A 96 -1.39 -7.70 -24.02
N ALA A 97 -1.30 -8.43 -25.12
CA ALA A 97 -1.13 -9.88 -25.12
C ALA A 97 0.18 -10.33 -24.47
N ASP A 98 1.23 -9.50 -24.50
CA ASP A 98 2.54 -9.83 -23.94
C ASP A 98 2.69 -9.43 -22.45
N CYS A 99 1.67 -8.81 -21.87
CA CYS A 99 1.64 -8.50 -20.46
C CYS A 99 1.36 -9.76 -19.62
N TYR A 100 1.72 -9.70 -18.34
CA TYR A 100 1.48 -10.80 -17.41
C TYR A 100 -0.01 -11.18 -17.37
N GLU A 101 -0.32 -12.46 -17.59
CA GLU A 101 -1.70 -12.94 -17.76
C GLU A 101 -2.64 -12.55 -16.62
N PRO A 102 -2.29 -12.72 -15.32
CA PRO A 102 -3.15 -12.27 -14.23
C PRO A 102 -3.44 -10.77 -14.25
N ALA A 103 -2.49 -9.93 -14.71
CA ALA A 103 -2.71 -8.50 -14.87
C ALA A 103 -3.74 -8.22 -15.97
N ARG A 104 -3.67 -8.95 -17.10
CA ARG A 104 -4.63 -8.82 -18.21
C ARG A 104 -6.04 -9.24 -17.79
N ILE A 105 -6.16 -10.35 -17.06
CA ILE A 105 -7.44 -10.88 -16.57
C ILE A 105 -8.10 -9.84 -15.65
N ILE A 106 -7.38 -9.30 -14.67
CA ILE A 106 -7.90 -8.32 -13.71
C ILE A 106 -8.36 -7.04 -14.42
N ALA A 107 -7.61 -6.60 -15.43
CA ALA A 107 -7.92 -5.40 -16.19
C ALA A 107 -9.08 -5.59 -17.19
N GLY A 108 -9.51 -6.82 -17.45
CA GLY A 108 -10.61 -7.08 -18.40
C GLY A 108 -10.35 -6.56 -19.81
N GLY A 109 -9.08 -6.45 -20.24
CA GLY A 109 -8.68 -5.85 -21.52
C GLY A 109 -8.56 -4.33 -21.52
N ASP A 110 -8.95 -3.63 -20.45
CA ASP A 110 -8.81 -2.17 -20.33
C ASP A 110 -7.36 -1.79 -19.95
N ARG A 111 -6.63 -1.20 -20.88
CA ARG A 111 -5.25 -0.72 -20.65
C ARG A 111 -5.14 0.41 -19.64
N ALA A 112 -6.21 1.21 -19.48
CA ALA A 112 -6.25 2.29 -18.53
C ALA A 112 -6.56 1.81 -17.10
N TRP A 113 -6.94 0.55 -16.93
CA TRP A 113 -7.37 0.00 -15.64
C TRP A 113 -6.33 0.23 -14.53
N PHE A 114 -5.05 -0.03 -14.80
CA PHE A 114 -3.99 0.17 -13.81
C PHE A 114 -3.78 1.65 -13.48
N ASN A 115 -3.91 2.55 -14.44
CA ASN A 115 -3.85 3.99 -14.16
C ASN A 115 -5.09 4.46 -13.37
N THR A 116 -6.21 3.74 -13.48
CA THR A 116 -7.45 4.06 -12.77
C THR A 116 -7.48 3.46 -11.38
N TYR A 117 -7.10 2.19 -11.22
CA TYR A 117 -7.28 1.43 -9.98
C TYR A 117 -5.97 0.96 -9.34
N GLY A 118 -4.83 1.13 -9.99
CA GLY A 118 -3.52 0.82 -9.43
C GLY A 118 -3.02 1.94 -8.53
N PHE A 119 -2.45 1.57 -7.39
CA PHE A 119 -1.69 2.46 -6.53
C PHE A 119 -0.20 2.34 -6.86
N GLY A 120 0.39 3.41 -7.37
CA GLY A 120 1.78 3.44 -7.81
C GLY A 120 2.72 3.76 -6.66
N VAL A 121 3.71 2.89 -6.44
CA VAL A 121 4.78 3.08 -5.47
C VAL A 121 6.10 3.16 -6.20
N GLU A 122 6.73 4.33 -6.20
CA GLU A 122 8.04 4.58 -6.78
C GLU A 122 9.13 4.48 -5.72
N THR A 123 10.10 3.63 -5.96
CA THR A 123 11.25 3.41 -5.10
C THR A 123 12.47 4.13 -5.67
N VAL A 124 13.08 5.02 -4.90
CA VAL A 124 14.34 5.65 -5.33
C VAL A 124 15.45 4.60 -5.33
N GLY A 125 16.05 4.39 -6.50
CA GLY A 125 17.08 3.38 -6.71
C GLY A 125 17.12 2.89 -8.15
N ASP A 126 18.21 2.19 -8.52
CA ASP A 126 18.40 1.49 -9.78
C ASP A 126 18.55 -0.01 -9.51
N PHE A 127 17.43 -0.73 -9.41
CA PHE A 127 17.44 -2.17 -9.11
C PHE A 127 17.69 -3.07 -10.34
N ASP A 128 18.15 -2.50 -11.44
CA ASP A 128 18.85 -3.27 -12.45
C ASP A 128 20.26 -3.65 -11.96
N VAL A 129 20.88 -2.83 -11.09
CA VAL A 129 22.24 -2.99 -10.57
C VAL A 129 22.34 -2.98 -9.05
N GLU A 130 21.50 -2.22 -8.34
CA GLU A 130 21.46 -2.15 -6.88
C GLU A 130 20.77 -3.38 -6.29
N ASP A 131 21.15 -3.77 -5.05
CA ASP A 131 20.51 -4.89 -4.35
C ASP A 131 19.22 -4.43 -3.66
N PRO A 132 18.04 -4.93 -4.06
CA PRO A 132 16.78 -4.56 -3.43
C PRO A 132 16.67 -5.05 -1.98
N THR A 133 17.40 -6.12 -1.59
CA THR A 133 17.28 -6.73 -0.26
C THR A 133 17.94 -5.89 0.84
N THR A 134 18.92 -5.07 0.49
CA THR A 134 19.65 -4.16 1.39
C THR A 134 19.15 -2.71 1.27
N SER A 135 18.27 -2.42 0.32
CA SER A 135 17.77 -1.07 0.07
C SER A 135 16.71 -0.67 1.08
N ARG A 136 16.98 0.41 1.83
CA ARG A 136 16.01 1.00 2.75
C ARG A 136 14.80 1.58 1.99
N ALA A 137 15.01 2.16 0.80
CA ALA A 137 13.91 2.64 -0.04
C ALA A 137 12.97 1.49 -0.43
N MET A 138 13.54 0.34 -0.81
CA MET A 138 12.74 -0.84 -1.18
C MET A 138 11.99 -1.40 0.04
N ALA A 139 12.64 -1.51 1.21
CA ALA A 139 11.98 -1.93 2.43
C ALA A 139 10.78 -1.02 2.76
N THR A 140 10.97 0.30 2.70
CA THR A 140 9.90 1.29 2.90
C THR A 140 8.79 1.16 1.85
N SER A 141 9.13 0.91 0.58
CA SER A 141 8.13 0.69 -0.47
C SER A 141 7.27 -0.54 -0.19
N LEU A 142 7.87 -1.62 0.30
CA LEU A 142 7.14 -2.83 0.70
C LEU A 142 6.24 -2.59 1.92
N ASP A 143 6.68 -1.76 2.88
CA ASP A 143 5.86 -1.36 4.03
C ASP A 143 4.65 -0.53 3.60
N VAL A 144 4.84 0.43 2.67
CA VAL A 144 3.76 1.22 2.08
C VAL A 144 2.79 0.34 1.29
N ILE A 145 3.28 -0.61 0.48
CA ILE A 145 2.43 -1.56 -0.24
C ILE A 145 1.62 -2.39 0.74
N ALA A 146 2.24 -2.94 1.79
CA ALA A 146 1.54 -3.70 2.81
C ALA A 146 0.45 -2.87 3.51
N LEU A 147 0.75 -1.60 3.85
CA LEU A 147 -0.22 -0.66 4.39
C LEU A 147 -1.42 -0.48 3.45
N VAL A 148 -1.19 -0.24 2.15
CA VAL A 148 -2.24 -0.08 1.15
C VAL A 148 -3.07 -1.35 1.01
N HIS A 149 -2.43 -2.53 0.99
CA HIS A 149 -3.12 -3.81 0.94
C HIS A 149 -4.03 -4.04 2.15
N LYS A 150 -3.57 -3.66 3.36
CA LYS A 150 -4.39 -3.70 4.59
C LYS A 150 -5.56 -2.74 4.53
N LEU A 151 -5.32 -1.47 4.18
CA LEU A 151 -6.36 -0.43 4.18
C LEU A 151 -7.49 -0.70 3.18
N TYR A 152 -7.17 -1.28 2.03
CA TYR A 152 -8.12 -1.47 0.94
C TYR A 152 -8.46 -2.94 0.67
N THR A 153 -8.04 -3.84 1.57
CA THR A 153 -8.30 -5.29 1.48
C THR A 153 -7.87 -5.87 0.13
N ILE A 154 -6.66 -5.50 -0.32
CA ILE A 154 -6.11 -5.95 -1.60
C ILE A 154 -5.34 -7.27 -1.37
N PRO A 155 -5.63 -8.37 -2.09
CA PRO A 155 -4.88 -9.61 -1.98
C PRO A 155 -3.45 -9.46 -2.53
N VAL A 156 -2.50 -10.23 -1.97
CA VAL A 156 -1.06 -10.14 -2.33
C VAL A 156 -0.83 -10.31 -3.84
N GLU A 157 -1.62 -11.15 -4.48
CA GLU A 157 -1.55 -11.46 -5.91
C GLU A 157 -1.87 -10.25 -6.80
N ARG A 158 -2.44 -9.19 -6.23
CA ARG A 158 -2.67 -7.91 -6.89
C ARG A 158 -1.57 -6.87 -6.64
N CYS A 159 -0.43 -7.30 -6.14
CA CYS A 159 0.80 -6.51 -6.20
C CYS A 159 1.56 -6.85 -7.48
N PHE A 160 1.60 -5.91 -8.41
CA PHE A 160 2.24 -6.06 -9.72
C PHE A 160 3.57 -5.31 -9.75
N LEU A 161 4.47 -5.77 -10.59
CA LEU A 161 5.65 -5.04 -11.01
C LEU A 161 5.33 -4.23 -12.27
N HIS A 162 5.95 -3.08 -12.46
CA HIS A 162 5.67 -2.27 -13.66
C HIS A 162 5.86 -3.06 -14.97
N ARG A 163 6.87 -3.94 -15.04
CA ARG A 163 7.08 -4.84 -16.19
C ARG A 163 5.95 -5.84 -16.46
N ASP A 164 5.05 -6.06 -15.50
CA ASP A 164 3.90 -6.93 -15.68
C ASP A 164 2.83 -6.28 -16.56
N VAL A 165 2.83 -4.94 -16.60
CA VAL A 165 1.82 -4.12 -17.28
C VAL A 165 2.38 -3.22 -18.39
N ALA A 166 3.71 -3.17 -18.53
CA ALA A 166 4.40 -2.36 -19.54
C ALA A 166 5.69 -3.04 -20.02
N ALA A 167 6.15 -2.70 -21.23
CA ALA A 167 7.40 -3.23 -21.82
C ALA A 167 8.63 -2.55 -21.20
N LYS A 168 8.95 -2.84 -19.96
CA LYS A 168 10.05 -2.23 -19.20
C LYS A 168 10.75 -3.25 -18.31
N THR A 169 11.96 -2.93 -17.80
CA THR A 169 12.63 -3.74 -16.77
C THR A 169 12.16 -3.36 -15.36
N CYS A 170 11.51 -2.20 -15.21
CA CYS A 170 11.02 -1.66 -13.93
C CYS A 170 10.14 -2.69 -13.17
N PRO A 171 10.35 -2.85 -11.87
CA PRO A 171 11.17 -2.09 -10.94
C PRO A 171 12.65 -2.51 -10.86
N GLY A 172 13.21 -3.10 -11.91
CA GLY A 172 14.58 -3.55 -12.01
C GLY A 172 14.69 -5.07 -12.09
N LYS A 173 15.73 -5.56 -12.82
CA LYS A 173 15.94 -6.99 -13.10
C LYS A 173 16.16 -7.83 -11.85
N ARG A 174 16.69 -7.22 -10.76
CA ARG A 174 16.97 -7.90 -9.50
C ARG A 174 15.76 -8.05 -8.58
N VAL A 175 14.63 -7.44 -8.91
CA VAL A 175 13.38 -7.53 -8.14
C VAL A 175 12.50 -8.61 -8.73
N SER A 176 12.38 -9.78 -8.09
CA SER A 176 11.44 -10.82 -8.54
C SER A 176 10.05 -10.64 -7.91
N ARG A 177 9.02 -11.10 -8.61
CA ARG A 177 7.63 -11.06 -8.11
C ARG A 177 7.48 -11.98 -6.90
N GLU A 178 8.06 -13.14 -6.95
CA GLU A 178 8.01 -14.15 -5.90
C GLU A 178 8.61 -13.59 -4.60
N TRP A 179 9.75 -12.88 -4.71
CA TRP A 179 10.37 -12.21 -3.58
C TRP A 179 9.48 -11.11 -3.02
N VAL A 180 8.93 -10.22 -3.86
CA VAL A 180 8.01 -9.15 -3.44
C VAL A 180 6.79 -9.73 -2.74
N HIS A 181 6.15 -10.75 -3.32
CA HIS A 181 4.98 -11.40 -2.70
C HIS A 181 5.34 -12.07 -1.37
N SER A 182 6.51 -12.72 -1.27
CA SER A 182 6.99 -13.28 0.00
C SER A 182 7.17 -12.20 1.07
N GLN A 183 7.82 -11.09 0.70
CA GLN A 183 8.01 -9.93 1.59
C GLN A 183 6.68 -9.31 2.04
N LEU A 184 5.70 -9.24 1.16
CA LEU A 184 4.36 -8.73 1.49
C LEU A 184 3.62 -9.68 2.42
N ARG A 185 3.62 -11.00 2.15
CA ARG A 185 3.00 -11.97 3.06
C ARG A 185 3.57 -11.87 4.46
N ALA A 186 4.89 -11.78 4.60
CA ALA A 186 5.53 -11.61 5.90
C ALA A 186 5.06 -10.34 6.63
N ARG A 187 4.92 -9.21 5.93
CA ARG A 187 4.45 -7.94 6.50
C ARG A 187 2.96 -7.94 6.84
N LEU A 188 2.17 -8.63 6.05
CA LEU A 188 0.74 -8.75 6.29
C LEU A 188 0.43 -9.69 7.46
N THR A 189 1.29 -10.70 7.70
CA THR A 189 1.15 -11.65 8.79
C THR A 189 1.79 -11.17 10.10
N SER A 190 2.82 -10.31 10.05
CA SER A 190 3.53 -9.85 11.25
C SER A 190 2.64 -9.08 12.24
N ASP A 191 1.58 -8.41 11.76
CA ASP A 191 0.60 -7.74 12.63
C ASP A 191 -0.46 -8.70 13.21
N ILE A 192 -0.53 -9.95 12.70
CA ILE A 192 -1.50 -10.96 13.15
C ILE A 192 -1.00 -11.67 14.42
N GLY A 193 0.30 -11.58 14.70
CA GLY A 193 0.90 -12.08 15.95
C GLY A 193 0.70 -11.18 17.17
N GLY A 194 0.17 -9.98 16.98
CA GLY A 194 -0.29 -9.14 18.08
C GLY A 194 -1.61 -9.66 18.61
N ALA A 195 -1.64 -10.17 19.84
CA ALA A 195 -2.87 -10.56 20.51
C ALA A 195 -3.90 -9.43 20.38
N LEU A 196 -5.09 -9.73 19.86
CA LEU A 196 -6.21 -8.80 19.85
C LEU A 196 -6.56 -8.51 21.31
N LYS A 197 -6.17 -7.31 21.79
CA LYS A 197 -6.56 -6.89 23.15
C LYS A 197 -7.95 -6.30 23.10
N VAL A 198 -8.91 -7.01 23.65
CA VAL A 198 -10.26 -6.50 23.89
C VAL A 198 -10.26 -5.81 25.24
N VAL A 199 -10.45 -4.49 25.23
CA VAL A 199 -10.58 -3.71 26.47
C VAL A 199 -12.06 -3.58 26.78
N LEU A 200 -12.49 -4.18 27.87
CA LEU A 200 -13.86 -4.03 28.40
C LEU A 200 -13.94 -2.76 29.25
N LEU A 201 -14.88 -1.87 28.93
CA LEU A 201 -15.19 -0.69 29.72
C LEU A 201 -16.63 -0.81 30.27
N PRO A 202 -16.92 -0.53 31.55
CA PRO A 202 -16.06 -0.09 32.66
C PRO A 202 -15.71 -1.24 33.59
N GLY A 203 -14.45 -1.35 33.97
CA GLY A 203 -13.94 -2.35 34.92
C GLY A 203 -12.67 -3.05 34.48
N SER A 204 -12.15 -2.70 33.30
CA SER A 204 -10.77 -2.99 32.84
C SER A 204 -10.32 -4.45 32.88
N GLN A 205 -11.12 -5.39 32.40
CA GLN A 205 -10.58 -6.71 32.08
C GLN A 205 -10.05 -6.71 30.64
N VAL A 206 -8.80 -7.08 30.48
CA VAL A 206 -8.18 -7.31 29.16
C VAL A 206 -8.34 -8.79 28.85
N ILE A 207 -9.03 -9.10 27.77
CA ILE A 207 -9.14 -10.47 27.27
C ILE A 207 -8.16 -10.61 26.13
N ASP A 208 -7.16 -11.48 26.30
CA ASP A 208 -6.26 -11.89 25.24
C ASP A 208 -6.97 -12.93 24.35
N CYS A 209 -7.33 -12.52 23.15
CA CYS A 209 -7.92 -13.42 22.16
C CYS A 209 -6.85 -13.84 21.17
N HIS A 210 -6.70 -15.14 20.97
CA HIS A 210 -5.86 -15.67 19.89
C HIS A 210 -6.71 -15.75 18.61
N PRO A 211 -6.45 -14.90 17.62
CA PRO A 211 -7.21 -14.95 16.37
C PRO A 211 -6.88 -16.21 15.59
N VAL A 212 -7.90 -16.91 15.09
CA VAL A 212 -7.75 -17.98 14.13
C VAL A 212 -7.80 -17.39 12.73
N ILE A 213 -6.82 -17.74 11.89
CA ILE A 213 -6.78 -17.31 10.50
C ILE A 213 -7.33 -18.45 9.63
N GLU A 214 -8.49 -18.22 9.06
CA GLU A 214 -9.05 -19.08 8.03
C GLU A 214 -9.11 -18.32 6.70
N GLN A 215 -8.49 -18.90 5.66
CA GLN A 215 -8.50 -18.37 4.28
C GLN A 215 -8.11 -16.89 4.15
N GLY A 216 -7.14 -16.42 4.94
CA GLY A 216 -6.66 -15.04 4.90
C GLY A 216 -7.58 -14.02 5.58
N THR A 217 -8.63 -14.46 6.25
CA THR A 217 -9.52 -13.62 7.07
C THR A 217 -9.28 -13.93 8.54
N THR A 218 -8.93 -12.91 9.31
CA THR A 218 -8.83 -13.03 10.77
C THR A 218 -10.25 -13.06 11.32
N ARG A 219 -10.66 -14.19 11.84
CA ARG A 219 -11.91 -14.34 12.60
C ARG A 219 -11.58 -14.51 14.07
N CYS A 220 -12.06 -13.62 14.88
CA CYS A 220 -12.18 -13.81 16.31
C CYS A 220 -13.67 -13.79 16.62
N ASP A 221 -14.25 -14.94 16.89
CA ASP A 221 -15.64 -14.99 17.30
C ASP A 221 -15.70 -14.69 18.79
N LEU A 222 -15.83 -13.41 19.11
CA LEU A 222 -15.96 -12.92 20.48
C LEU A 222 -17.41 -12.97 20.99
N ARG A 223 -18.37 -13.25 20.09
CA ARG A 223 -19.79 -13.22 20.44
C ARG A 223 -20.15 -14.20 21.55
N PRO A 224 -19.75 -15.50 21.48
CA PRO A 224 -20.08 -16.44 22.54
C PRO A 224 -19.47 -16.08 23.90
N LEU A 225 -18.26 -15.48 23.86
CA LEU A 225 -17.58 -15.03 25.07
C LEU A 225 -18.25 -13.81 25.67
N ALA A 226 -18.61 -12.83 24.84
CA ALA A 226 -19.28 -11.61 25.25
C ALA A 226 -20.69 -11.90 25.80
N GLU A 227 -21.46 -12.72 25.10
CA GLU A 227 -22.80 -13.13 25.53
C GLU A 227 -22.77 -13.94 26.83
N GLY A 228 -21.76 -14.83 26.99
CA GLY A 228 -21.53 -15.58 28.22
C GLY A 228 -21.15 -14.71 29.42
N LEU A 229 -20.66 -13.50 29.19
CA LEU A 229 -20.34 -12.49 30.21
C LEU A 229 -21.43 -11.43 30.37
N GLY A 230 -22.55 -11.52 29.63
CA GLY A 230 -23.66 -10.58 29.71
C GLY A 230 -23.42 -9.25 28.97
N TYR A 231 -22.58 -9.26 27.95
CA TYR A 231 -22.28 -8.08 27.12
C TYR A 231 -22.90 -8.20 25.73
N GLU A 232 -23.39 -7.07 25.20
CA GLU A 232 -23.79 -6.94 23.80
C GLU A 232 -22.56 -6.56 22.95
N VAL A 233 -22.34 -7.29 21.85
CA VAL A 233 -21.25 -7.01 20.92
C VAL A 233 -21.70 -5.95 19.92
N ILE A 234 -21.19 -4.74 20.07
CA ILE A 234 -21.41 -3.64 19.11
C ILE A 234 -20.18 -3.57 18.22
N ALA A 235 -20.32 -4.00 16.96
CA ALA A 235 -19.30 -3.82 15.94
C ALA A 235 -19.42 -2.41 15.35
N GLU A 236 -18.73 -1.43 15.93
CA GLU A 236 -18.51 -0.17 15.25
C GLU A 236 -17.35 -0.32 14.27
N HIS A 237 -17.58 0.08 13.04
CA HIS A 237 -16.56 0.13 11.99
C HIS A 237 -15.57 1.26 12.31
N MET A 238 -14.61 0.99 13.20
CA MET A 238 -13.57 1.94 13.55
C MET A 238 -12.36 1.77 12.65
N SER A 239 -12.15 2.74 11.79
CA SER A 239 -11.15 2.77 10.71
C SER A 239 -9.67 2.84 11.17
N THR A 240 -9.36 2.88 12.47
CA THR A 240 -8.00 3.22 12.91
C THR A 240 -7.39 2.38 14.03
N GLN A 241 -8.16 1.59 14.73
CA GLN A 241 -7.65 0.64 15.72
C GLN A 241 -8.62 -0.55 15.74
N ASN A 242 -8.10 -1.77 15.71
CA ASN A 242 -8.90 -2.99 15.87
C ASN A 242 -9.47 -3.07 17.29
N LYS A 243 -10.35 -2.15 17.66
CA LYS A 243 -11.03 -2.12 18.97
C LYS A 243 -12.48 -2.53 18.76
N LEU A 244 -12.88 -3.57 19.42
CA LEU A 244 -14.25 -3.98 19.57
C LEU A 244 -14.77 -3.40 20.90
N TYR A 245 -15.91 -2.74 20.88
CA TYR A 245 -16.58 -2.28 22.09
C TYR A 245 -17.66 -3.27 22.46
N LEU A 246 -17.69 -3.63 23.74
CA LEU A 246 -18.75 -4.41 24.31
C LEU A 246 -19.59 -3.48 25.22
N ARG A 247 -20.89 -3.43 25.00
CA ARG A 247 -21.82 -2.71 25.88
C ARG A 247 -22.33 -3.69 26.93
N GLY A 248 -22.23 -3.34 28.21
CA GLY A 248 -22.88 -4.09 29.26
C GLY A 248 -24.39 -4.15 29.03
N GLY A 249 -24.95 -5.35 28.97
CA GLY A 249 -26.40 -5.49 28.97
C GLY A 249 -26.94 -4.97 30.31
N ASP A 250 -28.03 -4.18 30.29
CA ASP A 250 -28.72 -3.79 31.50
C ASP A 250 -29.20 -5.08 32.16
N THR A 251 -28.57 -5.44 33.30
CA THR A 251 -29.09 -6.48 34.16
C THR A 251 -30.37 -5.93 34.80
N GLN A 252 -31.52 -6.41 34.30
CA GLN A 252 -32.77 -6.28 35.02
C GLN A 252 -32.77 -7.20 36.26
#